data_380ef359e4fb5352a2d92e2302c98daf
#
_entry.id   380ef359e4fb5352a2d92e2302c98daf
#
_cell.length_a   1.000
_cell.length_b   1.000
_cell.length_c   1.000
_cell.angle_alpha   90.00
_cell.angle_beta   90.00
_cell.angle_gamma   90.00
#
_symmetry.space_group_name_H-M   'P 1'
#
loop_
_entity.id
_entity.type
_entity.pdbx_description
1 polymer ?
#
loop_
_entity_poly.entity_id
_entity_poly.type
_entity_poly.pdbx_seq_one_letter_code
_entity_poly.pdbx_strand_id
1 'polypeptide(L)' 'VIGDHCHIATGAIINGEVSVGDETFIGSGALTRQAISIGENCVIGAGVVLKNDIKSNKVVKN' A
#
# COMPACT_ATOMS: atom_id res chain seq x y z
N VAL A 1 -9.38 -2.32 -4.71
CA VAL A 1 -10.22 -1.30 -4.04
C VAL A 1 -9.35 -0.46 -3.12
N ILE A 2 -9.42 0.82 -3.27
CA ILE A 2 -8.67 1.77 -2.46
C ILE A 2 -9.66 2.43 -1.49
N GLY A 3 -9.37 2.37 -0.19
CA GLY A 3 -10.22 2.96 0.83
C GLY A 3 -10.20 4.48 0.83
N ASP A 4 -10.87 5.08 1.83
CA ASP A 4 -10.99 6.52 1.95
C ASP A 4 -9.73 7.14 2.54
N HIS A 5 -9.46 8.38 2.15
CA HIS A 5 -8.35 9.17 2.70
C HIS A 5 -6.98 8.52 2.54
N CYS A 6 -6.81 7.72 1.50
CA CYS A 6 -5.52 7.15 1.17
C CYS A 6 -4.68 8.14 0.39
N HIS A 7 -3.37 8.07 0.58
CA HIS A 7 -2.42 8.83 -0.22
C HIS A 7 -1.57 7.87 -1.03
N ILE A 8 -1.72 7.92 -2.33
CA ILE A 8 -0.93 7.11 -3.25
C ILE A 8 0.03 8.05 -3.95
N ALA A 9 1.30 7.95 -3.61
CA ALA A 9 2.29 8.90 -4.08
C ALA A 9 2.70 8.63 -5.54
N THR A 10 3.43 9.58 -6.11
CA THR A 10 3.84 9.55 -7.51
C THR A 10 4.62 8.28 -7.84
N GLY A 11 4.26 7.64 -8.93
CA GLY A 11 4.96 6.45 -9.40
C GLY A 11 4.67 5.17 -8.65
N ALA A 12 3.78 5.22 -7.63
CA ALA A 12 3.36 3.99 -6.97
C ALA A 12 2.54 3.14 -7.94
N ILE A 13 2.76 1.84 -7.92
CA ILE A 13 2.05 0.92 -8.80
C ILE A 13 1.21 -0.03 -7.96
N ILE A 14 -0.11 0.09 -8.11
CA ILE A 14 -1.07 -0.77 -7.43
C ILE A 14 -1.62 -1.76 -8.45
N ASN A 15 -1.16 -2.98 -8.39
CA ASN A 15 -1.57 -4.00 -9.35
C ASN A 15 -2.99 -4.51 -9.08
N GLY A 16 -3.48 -5.35 -9.97
CA GLY A 16 -4.86 -5.82 -9.93
C GLY A 16 -5.24 -6.54 -8.65
N GLU A 17 -6.49 -6.41 -8.26
CA GLU A 17 -7.08 -7.08 -7.11
C GLU A 17 -6.42 -6.75 -5.78
N VAL A 18 -5.69 -5.65 -5.68
CA VAL A 18 -5.14 -5.18 -4.42
C VAL A 18 -6.20 -4.39 -3.69
N SER A 19 -6.35 -4.65 -2.40
CA SER A 19 -7.21 -3.87 -1.52
C SER A 19 -6.35 -3.05 -0.57
N VAL A 20 -6.65 -1.77 -0.43
CA VAL A 20 -5.94 -0.87 0.49
C VAL A 20 -6.96 -0.30 1.46
N GLY A 21 -6.74 -0.51 2.75
CA GLY A 21 -7.63 0.00 3.79
C GLY A 21 -7.56 1.52 3.91
N ASP A 22 -8.47 2.07 4.70
CA ASP A 22 -8.59 3.52 4.85
C ASP A 22 -7.34 4.13 5.49
N GLU A 23 -7.05 5.38 5.13
CA GLU A 23 -6.01 6.19 5.74
C GLU A 23 -4.60 5.57 5.62
N THR A 24 -4.36 4.84 4.57
CA THR A 24 -3.06 4.23 4.31
C THR A 24 -2.26 5.12 3.35
N PHE A 25 -0.97 5.26 3.63
CA PHE A 25 -0.03 6.01 2.81
C PHE A 25 0.83 5.04 2.01
N ILE A 26 0.86 5.20 0.71
CA ILE A 26 1.73 4.41 -0.19
C ILE A 26 2.77 5.35 -0.77
N GLY A 27 4.03 5.12 -0.43
CA GLY A 27 5.12 6.00 -0.84
C GLY A 27 5.44 5.98 -2.33
N SER A 28 6.21 6.97 -2.76
CA SER A 28 6.58 7.11 -4.18
C SER A 28 7.32 5.88 -4.68
N GLY A 29 6.95 5.39 -5.84
CA GLY A 29 7.61 4.25 -6.47
C GLY A 29 7.37 2.91 -5.78
N ALA A 30 6.52 2.85 -4.78
CA ALA A 30 6.19 1.56 -4.15
C ALA A 30 5.43 0.69 -5.15
N LEU A 31 5.64 -0.61 -5.06
CA LEU A 31 5.01 -1.57 -5.95
C LEU A 31 4.30 -2.63 -5.14
N THR A 32 3.03 -2.87 -5.44
CA THR A 32 2.31 -3.97 -4.82
C THR A 32 2.11 -5.09 -5.83
N ARG A 33 2.27 -6.32 -5.36
CA ARG A 33 1.94 -7.47 -6.19
C ARG A 33 0.43 -7.61 -6.28
N GLN A 34 0.00 -8.38 -7.27
CA GLN A 34 -1.41 -8.66 -7.49
C GLN A 34 -2.04 -9.38 -6.31
N ALA A 35 -3.29 -9.07 -6.02
CA ALA A 35 -4.15 -9.79 -5.07
C ALA A 35 -3.69 -9.76 -3.61
N ILE A 36 -2.96 -8.72 -3.19
CA ILE A 36 -2.64 -8.56 -1.77
C ILE A 36 -3.58 -7.58 -1.11
N SER A 37 -3.68 -7.68 0.22
CA SER A 37 -4.49 -6.78 1.03
C SER A 37 -3.59 -5.96 1.94
N ILE A 38 -3.76 -4.66 1.94
CA ILE A 38 -3.08 -3.75 2.84
C ILE A 38 -4.13 -3.20 3.80
N GLY A 39 -3.87 -3.33 5.10
CA GLY A 39 -4.83 -2.92 6.11
C GLY A 39 -5.00 -1.41 6.19
N GLU A 40 -5.73 -0.96 7.20
CA GLU A 40 -5.96 0.46 7.44
C GLU A 40 -4.78 1.09 8.16
N ASN A 41 -4.62 2.38 7.95
CA ASN A 41 -3.67 3.19 8.70
C ASN A 41 -2.24 2.64 8.61
N CYS A 42 -1.86 2.19 7.43
CA CYS A 42 -0.52 1.70 7.15
C CYS A 42 0.33 2.78 6.50
N VAL A 43 1.64 2.67 6.65
CA VAL A 43 2.60 3.52 5.93
C VAL A 43 3.53 2.60 5.16
N ILE A 44 3.51 2.70 3.85
CA ILE A 44 4.40 1.94 2.97
C ILE A 44 5.43 2.91 2.42
N GLY A 45 6.69 2.67 2.74
CA GLY A 45 7.78 3.57 2.34
C GLY A 45 8.00 3.64 0.84
N ALA A 46 8.74 4.66 0.42
CA ALA A 46 9.06 4.83 -0.99
C ALA A 46 9.90 3.67 -1.50
N GLY A 47 9.58 3.20 -2.69
CA GLY A 47 10.32 2.13 -3.36
C GLY A 47 10.15 0.74 -2.78
N VAL A 48 9.27 0.57 -1.80
CA VAL A 48 9.03 -0.75 -1.19
C VAL A 48 8.29 -1.63 -2.18
N VAL A 49 8.71 -2.88 -2.28
CA VAL A 49 8.01 -3.90 -3.07
C VAL A 49 7.26 -4.81 -2.11
N LEU A 50 5.93 -4.76 -2.16
CA LEU A 50 5.09 -5.58 -1.30
C LEU A 50 4.74 -6.89 -1.99
N LYS A 51 5.02 -7.98 -1.32
CA LYS A 51 4.78 -9.33 -1.84
C LYS A 51 3.75 -10.10 -1.04
N ASN A 52 3.39 -9.60 0.13
CA ASN A 52 2.47 -10.28 1.04
C ASN A 52 1.48 -9.28 1.62
N ASP A 53 0.39 -9.79 2.18
CA ASP A 53 -0.59 -8.97 2.85
C ASP A 53 0.04 -8.21 4.02
N ILE A 54 -0.47 -7.02 4.28
CA ILE A 54 -0.01 -6.16 5.36
C ILE A 54 -1.17 -5.91 6.30
N LYS A 55 -0.99 -6.23 7.58
CA LYS A 55 -2.00 -5.97 8.60
C LYS A 55 -2.11 -4.48 8.88
N SER A 56 -3.25 -4.08 9.43
CA SER A 56 -3.48 -2.67 9.79
C SER A 56 -2.45 -2.14 10.77
N ASN A 57 -2.22 -0.84 10.71
CA ASN A 57 -1.33 -0.10 11.61
C ASN A 57 0.14 -0.51 11.51
N LYS A 58 0.57 -0.93 10.34
CA LYS A 58 1.96 -1.30 10.11
C LYS A 58 2.71 -0.22 9.34
N VAL A 59 4.00 -0.11 9.63
CA VAL A 59 4.92 0.73 8.86
C VAL A 59 5.92 -0.21 8.18
N VAL A 60 5.97 -0.16 6.85
CA VAL A 60 6.85 -1.02 6.07
C VAL A 60 7.86 -0.12 5.36
N LYS A 61 9.13 -0.37 5.59
CA LYS A 61 10.23 0.40 4.98
C LYS A 61 11.24 -0.54 4.35
N ASN A 62 12.05 0.02 3.45
CA ASN A 62 13.19 -0.70 2.93
C ASN A 62 14.24 -0.97 4.00
#